data_1b64b500113cff8d0fa3505c38988961
#
_entry.id   1b64b500113cff8d0fa3505c38988961
#
_cell.length_a   1.000
_cell.length_b   1.000
_cell.length_c   1.000
_cell.angle_alpha   90.00
_cell.angle_beta   90.00
_cell.angle_gamma   90.00
#
_symmetry.space_group_name_H-M   'P 1'
#
loop_
_entity.id
_entity.type
_entity.pdbx_description
1 polymer ?
#
loop_
_entity_poly.entity_id
_entity_poly.type
_entity_poly.pdbx_seq_one_letter_code
_entity_poly.pdbx_strand_id
1 'polypeptide(L)'
;MKVEEFKKNELYEKFQQEDNDIGLDYKDLEVFIKDKEEVYLATGIAEGEHNVELAIETAVKNLEKMEEKVKLERCLLMIEGDLLMQDVYNGIDILREKLGEDVDVIFGSKYIANNEKKVKVYIAAA
;
A
#
# COMPACT_ATOMS: atom_id res chain seq x y z
N MET A 1 6.59 9.31 9.43
CA MET A 1 7.51 10.33 8.91
C MET A 1 6.75 11.59 8.54
N LYS A 2 7.42 12.70 8.47
CA LYS A 2 6.83 13.95 8.01
C LYS A 2 6.50 13.88 6.52
N VAL A 3 5.47 14.60 6.08
CA VAL A 3 5.07 14.65 4.67
C VAL A 3 6.23 15.04 3.75
N GLU A 4 7.05 16.01 4.16
CA GLU A 4 8.19 16.45 3.34
C GLU A 4 9.25 15.35 3.18
N GLU A 5 9.43 14.50 4.18
CA GLU A 5 10.31 13.33 4.08
C GLU A 5 9.70 12.27 3.15
N PHE A 6 8.38 12.08 3.24
CA PHE A 6 7.66 11.14 2.37
C PHE A 6 7.83 11.50 0.90
N LYS A 7 7.72 12.77 0.54
CA LYS A 7 7.92 13.24 -0.84
C LYS A 7 9.30 12.92 -1.41
N LYS A 8 10.29 12.72 -0.54
CA LYS A 8 11.67 12.35 -0.90
C LYS A 8 11.95 10.87 -0.75
N ASN A 9 10.97 10.10 -0.28
CA ASN A 9 11.11 8.66 -0.05
C ASN A 9 10.95 7.89 -1.36
N GLU A 10 11.65 6.77 -1.47
CA GLU A 10 11.56 5.88 -2.64
C GLU A 10 10.13 5.41 -2.92
N LEU A 11 9.31 5.23 -1.87
CA LEU A 11 7.92 4.81 -2.04
C LEU A 11 7.08 5.86 -2.76
N TYR A 12 7.36 7.15 -2.57
CA TYR A 12 6.64 8.21 -3.28
C TYR A 12 6.81 8.04 -4.80
N GLU A 13 8.03 7.78 -5.25
CA GLU A 13 8.32 7.52 -6.65
C GLU A 13 7.76 6.16 -7.11
N LYS A 14 7.80 5.16 -6.24
CA LYS A 14 7.29 3.83 -6.53
C LYS A 14 5.81 3.85 -6.92
N PHE A 15 5.01 4.64 -6.23
CA PHE A 15 3.60 4.77 -6.55
C PHE A 15 3.34 5.40 -7.92
N GLN A 16 4.28 6.22 -8.41
CA GLN A 16 4.16 6.97 -9.66
C GLN A 16 4.86 6.34 -10.86
N GLN A 17 5.54 5.21 -10.70
CA GLN A 17 6.31 4.61 -11.80
C GLN A 17 5.45 4.33 -13.02
N GLU A 18 5.92 4.77 -14.20
CA GLU A 18 5.20 4.61 -15.47
C GLU A 18 5.03 3.14 -15.88
N ASP A 19 5.92 2.26 -15.44
CA ASP A 19 5.87 0.84 -15.75
C ASP A 19 4.92 0.05 -14.83
N ASN A 20 4.21 0.71 -13.91
CA ASN A 20 3.15 0.07 -13.15
C ASN A 20 1.96 -0.21 -14.08
N ASP A 21 1.32 -1.37 -13.92
CA ASP A 21 0.12 -1.70 -14.69
C ASP A 21 -1.04 -0.78 -14.32
N ILE A 22 -1.18 -0.51 -13.02
CA ILE A 22 -2.04 0.53 -12.50
C ILE A 22 -1.16 1.44 -11.67
N GLY A 23 -0.89 2.63 -12.17
CA GLY A 23 -0.08 3.62 -11.48
C GLY A 23 -0.96 4.70 -10.85
N LEU A 24 -0.39 5.42 -9.90
CA LEU A 24 -1.02 6.58 -9.30
C LEU A 24 -0.44 7.83 -9.94
N ASP A 25 -1.29 8.83 -10.19
CA ASP A 25 -0.81 10.09 -10.72
C ASP A 25 -0.46 11.07 -9.59
N TYR A 26 0.11 12.20 -9.98
CA TYR A 26 0.51 13.23 -9.04
C TYR A 26 -0.67 13.76 -8.21
N LYS A 27 -1.86 13.82 -8.79
CA LYS A 27 -3.06 14.31 -8.11
C LYS A 27 -3.51 13.34 -7.01
N ASP A 28 -3.39 12.04 -7.27
CA ASP A 28 -3.72 11.01 -6.26
C ASP A 28 -2.83 11.19 -5.02
N LEU A 29 -1.55 11.42 -5.24
CA LEU A 29 -0.60 11.61 -4.15
C LEU A 29 -0.83 12.93 -3.41
N GLU A 30 -1.19 14.00 -4.12
CA GLU A 30 -1.53 15.26 -3.48
C GLU A 30 -2.78 15.16 -2.62
N VAL A 31 -3.81 14.46 -3.09
CA VAL A 31 -5.02 14.21 -2.30
C VAL A 31 -4.69 13.41 -1.05
N PHE A 32 -3.82 12.42 -1.19
CA PHE A 32 -3.42 11.58 -0.06
C PHE A 32 -2.77 12.40 1.06
N ILE A 33 -1.87 13.31 0.73
CA ILE A 33 -1.12 14.08 1.74
C ILE A 33 -1.80 15.39 2.15
N LYS A 34 -2.90 15.76 1.51
CA LYS A 34 -3.60 17.03 1.80
C LYS A 34 -4.01 17.11 3.26
N ASP A 35 -3.62 18.22 3.91
CA ASP A 35 -3.94 18.50 5.31
C ASP A 35 -3.37 17.46 6.29
N LYS A 36 -2.32 16.73 5.88
CA LYS A 36 -1.63 15.78 6.73
C LYS A 36 -0.23 16.27 7.06
N GLU A 37 0.22 15.98 8.29
CA GLU A 37 1.57 16.29 8.75
C GLU A 37 2.47 15.07 8.76
N GLU A 38 1.89 13.91 9.01
CA GLU A 38 2.61 12.64 9.15
C GLU A 38 2.08 11.60 8.16
N VAL A 39 3.00 10.77 7.67
CA VAL A 39 2.69 9.61 6.82
C VAL A 39 3.36 8.40 7.43
N TYR A 40 2.64 7.28 7.46
CA TYR A 40 3.11 6.02 8.00
C TYR A 40 3.31 5.03 6.86
N LEU A 41 4.49 4.44 6.80
CA LEU A 41 4.87 3.50 5.73
C LEU A 41 5.02 2.10 6.27
N ALA A 42 4.58 1.12 5.49
CA ALA A 42 4.81 -0.28 5.81
C ALA A 42 4.95 -1.11 4.53
N THR A 43 5.64 -2.22 4.65
CA THR A 43 5.78 -3.20 3.56
C THR A 43 5.50 -4.59 4.11
N GLY A 44 5.03 -5.46 3.22
CA GLY A 44 4.85 -6.86 3.53
C GLY A 44 5.21 -7.71 2.31
N ILE A 45 5.76 -8.88 2.55
CA ILE A 45 6.16 -9.82 1.50
C ILE A 45 5.61 -11.20 1.88
N ALA A 46 5.08 -11.91 0.90
CA ALA A 46 4.62 -13.28 1.10
C ALA A 46 4.75 -14.07 -0.20
N GLU A 47 4.80 -15.39 -0.07
CA GLU A 47 4.94 -16.33 -1.18
C GLU A 47 3.87 -17.42 -1.07
N GLY A 48 3.56 -18.05 -2.21
CA GLY A 48 2.67 -19.22 -2.26
C GLY A 48 1.19 -18.88 -2.17
N GLU A 49 0.42 -19.79 -1.62
CA GLU A 49 -1.02 -19.62 -1.45
C GLU A 49 -1.32 -18.50 -0.45
N HIS A 50 -2.39 -17.75 -0.69
CA HIS A 50 -2.81 -16.62 0.14
C HIS A 50 -1.74 -15.53 0.26
N ASN A 51 -0.87 -15.41 -0.76
CA ASN A 51 0.25 -14.48 -0.75
C ASN A 51 -0.16 -13.02 -0.54
N VAL A 52 -1.19 -12.55 -1.23
CA VAL A 52 -1.67 -11.16 -1.10
C VAL A 52 -2.21 -10.91 0.30
N GLU A 53 -3.05 -11.81 0.81
CA GLU A 53 -3.60 -11.72 2.16
C GLU A 53 -2.50 -11.66 3.22
N LEU A 54 -1.54 -12.58 3.15
CA LEU A 54 -0.43 -12.64 4.11
C LEU A 54 0.48 -11.42 4.01
N ALA A 55 0.76 -10.93 2.81
CA ALA A 55 1.57 -9.73 2.62
C ALA A 55 0.90 -8.49 3.21
N ILE A 56 -0.42 -8.34 3.01
CA ILE A 56 -1.18 -7.23 3.58
C ILE A 56 -1.24 -7.34 5.10
N GLU A 57 -1.50 -8.52 5.65
CA GLU A 57 -1.49 -8.72 7.10
C GLU A 57 -0.14 -8.34 7.72
N THR A 58 0.96 -8.71 7.08
CA THR A 58 2.31 -8.36 7.52
C THR A 58 2.51 -6.85 7.50
N ALA A 59 2.12 -6.19 6.41
CA ALA A 59 2.24 -4.75 6.28
C ALA A 59 1.41 -4.02 7.35
N VAL A 60 0.17 -4.45 7.58
CA VAL A 60 -0.70 -3.85 8.60
C VAL A 60 -0.10 -4.01 10.00
N LYS A 61 0.46 -5.17 10.32
CA LYS A 61 1.15 -5.39 11.61
C LYS A 61 2.33 -4.45 11.77
N ASN A 62 3.04 -4.14 10.69
CA ASN A 62 4.14 -3.18 10.72
C ASN A 62 3.63 -1.75 10.96
N LEU A 63 2.44 -1.41 10.48
CA LEU A 63 1.79 -0.14 10.83
C LEU A 63 1.37 -0.09 12.29
N GLU A 64 0.86 -1.19 12.84
CA GLU A 64 0.41 -1.28 14.24
C GLU A 64 1.53 -1.09 15.27
N LYS A 65 2.77 -1.24 14.85
CA LYS A 65 3.94 -0.96 15.72
C LYS A 65 4.16 0.53 15.98
N MET A 66 3.35 1.39 15.38
CA MET A 66 3.39 2.81 15.68
C MET A 66 2.89 3.03 17.10
N GLU A 67 3.61 3.87 17.84
CA GLU A 67 3.39 4.07 19.28
C GLU A 67 2.07 4.75 19.64
N GLU A 68 1.43 5.40 18.68
CA GLU A 68 0.21 6.16 18.92
C GLU A 68 -0.97 5.59 18.13
N LYS A 69 -2.15 5.62 18.77
CA LYS A 69 -3.41 5.33 18.09
C LYS A 69 -3.77 6.51 17.20
N VAL A 70 -3.29 6.49 15.98
CA VAL A 70 -3.61 7.49 14.98
C VAL A 70 -4.84 7.04 14.21
N LYS A 71 -5.78 7.97 14.02
CA LYS A 71 -6.92 7.72 13.15
C LYS A 71 -6.47 7.87 11.71
N LEU A 72 -6.43 6.77 10.99
CA LEU A 72 -6.10 6.76 9.57
C LEU A 72 -7.34 7.04 8.74
N GLU A 73 -7.23 7.93 7.77
CA GLU A 73 -8.33 8.31 6.87
C GLU A 73 -8.08 7.90 5.43
N ARG A 74 -6.82 7.82 5.03
CA ARG A 74 -6.41 7.55 3.65
C ARG A 74 -5.27 6.55 3.61
N CYS A 75 -5.26 5.73 2.56
CA CYS A 75 -4.22 4.73 2.37
C CYS A 75 -3.88 4.62 0.88
N LEU A 76 -2.59 4.63 0.59
CA LEU A 76 -2.08 4.23 -0.73
C LEU A 76 -1.61 2.79 -0.63
N LEU A 77 -2.01 1.98 -1.60
CA LEU A 77 -1.65 0.57 -1.68
C LEU A 77 -1.00 0.27 -3.02
N MET A 78 0.18 -0.32 -3.02
CA MET A 78 0.82 -0.84 -4.22
C MET A 78 1.10 -2.32 -4.02
N ILE A 79 0.62 -3.14 -4.95
CA ILE A 79 0.85 -4.58 -4.92
C ILE A 79 1.66 -4.95 -6.15
N GLU A 80 2.82 -5.57 -5.96
CA GLU A 80 3.61 -6.06 -7.08
C GLU A 80 3.93 -7.54 -6.94
N GLY A 81 3.86 -8.25 -8.04
CA GLY A 81 4.14 -9.68 -8.09
C GLY A 81 3.33 -10.41 -9.16
N ASP A 82 3.37 -11.72 -9.10
CA ASP A 82 2.60 -12.61 -9.98
C ASP A 82 1.18 -12.73 -9.42
N LEU A 83 0.29 -11.87 -9.90
CA LEU A 83 -1.06 -11.73 -9.36
C LEU A 83 -2.08 -11.42 -10.46
N LEU A 84 -3.34 -11.72 -10.18
CA LEU A 84 -4.48 -11.37 -11.02
C LEU A 84 -5.19 -10.16 -10.42
N MET A 85 -5.99 -9.45 -11.22
CA MET A 85 -6.77 -8.31 -10.72
C MET A 85 -7.69 -8.69 -9.57
N GLN A 86 -8.24 -9.91 -9.59
CA GLN A 86 -9.06 -10.40 -8.48
C GLN A 86 -8.28 -10.41 -7.16
N ASP A 87 -7.00 -10.75 -7.20
CA ASP A 87 -6.14 -10.73 -6.01
C ASP A 87 -5.97 -9.31 -5.48
N VAL A 88 -5.88 -8.32 -6.38
CA VAL A 88 -5.78 -6.91 -6.00
C VAL A 88 -7.05 -6.46 -5.28
N TYR A 89 -8.23 -6.78 -5.84
CA TYR A 89 -9.51 -6.44 -5.21
C TYR A 89 -9.70 -7.12 -3.86
N ASN A 90 -9.33 -8.39 -3.76
CA ASN A 90 -9.36 -9.10 -2.49
C ASN A 90 -8.43 -8.45 -1.46
N GLY A 91 -7.26 -8.00 -1.91
CA GLY A 91 -6.31 -7.29 -1.07
C GLY A 91 -6.85 -5.98 -0.52
N ILE A 92 -7.56 -5.21 -1.35
CA ILE A 92 -8.20 -3.96 -0.94
C ILE A 92 -9.26 -4.24 0.14
N ASP A 93 -10.07 -5.27 -0.04
CA ASP A 93 -11.09 -5.66 0.93
C ASP A 93 -10.47 -6.04 2.28
N ILE A 94 -9.39 -6.83 2.25
CA ILE A 94 -8.66 -7.21 3.45
C ILE A 94 -8.07 -5.99 4.15
N LEU A 95 -7.49 -5.07 3.39
CA LEU A 95 -6.91 -3.84 3.93
C LEU A 95 -7.97 -3.00 4.64
N ARG A 96 -9.15 -2.83 4.04
CA ARG A 96 -10.27 -2.10 4.64
C ARG A 96 -10.77 -2.78 5.90
N GLU A 97 -10.85 -4.10 5.89
CA GLU A 97 -11.23 -4.87 7.07
C GLU A 97 -10.28 -4.62 8.24
N LYS A 98 -8.98 -4.51 7.96
CA LYS A 98 -7.95 -4.31 8.99
C LYS A 98 -7.83 -2.86 9.45
N LEU A 99 -7.92 -1.89 8.54
CA LEU A 99 -7.73 -0.46 8.86
C LEU A 99 -9.02 0.28 9.17
N GLY A 100 -10.16 -0.23 8.72
CA GLY A 100 -11.47 0.40 8.87
C GLY A 100 -12.12 0.67 7.53
N GLU A 101 -13.44 0.48 7.45
CA GLU A 101 -14.20 0.65 6.20
C GLU A 101 -14.27 2.10 5.74
N ASP A 102 -14.07 3.04 6.64
CA ASP A 102 -14.09 4.47 6.33
C ASP A 102 -12.77 4.98 5.74
N VAL A 103 -11.75 4.13 5.67
CA VAL A 103 -10.47 4.51 5.09
C VAL A 103 -10.56 4.51 3.57
N ASP A 104 -10.22 5.63 2.94
CA ASP A 104 -10.16 5.73 1.49
C ASP A 104 -8.87 5.05 1.01
N VAL A 105 -9.02 4.05 0.15
CA VAL A 105 -7.88 3.31 -0.42
C VAL A 105 -7.73 3.67 -1.89
N ILE A 106 -6.55 4.19 -2.24
CA ILE A 106 -6.14 4.44 -3.61
C ILE A 106 -5.06 3.40 -3.93
N PHE A 107 -5.23 2.64 -5.00
CA PHE A 107 -4.35 1.51 -5.25
C PHE A 107 -3.68 1.55 -6.62
N GLY A 108 -2.53 0.90 -6.68
CA GLY A 108 -1.82 0.62 -7.92
C GLY A 108 -1.31 -0.82 -7.90
N SER A 109 -0.89 -1.31 -9.03
CA SER A 109 -0.36 -2.66 -9.15
C SER A 109 0.72 -2.76 -10.22
N LYS A 110 1.62 -3.72 -10.04
CA LYS A 110 2.64 -4.05 -11.02
C LYS A 110 2.77 -5.56 -11.10
N TYR A 111 2.55 -6.11 -12.29
CA TYR A 111 2.74 -7.52 -12.53
C TYR A 111 4.23 -7.84 -12.69
N ILE A 112 4.70 -8.80 -11.92
CA ILE A 112 6.07 -9.32 -12.01
C ILE A 112 5.97 -10.83 -11.96
N ALA A 113 6.20 -11.49 -13.10
CA ALA A 113 6.17 -12.95 -13.18
C ALA A 113 7.28 -13.54 -12.32
N ASN A 114 6.96 -14.53 -11.51
CA ASN A 114 7.95 -15.28 -10.73
C ASN A 114 7.42 -16.70 -10.43
N ASN A 115 8.35 -17.62 -10.23
CA ASN A 115 8.01 -19.03 -10.00
C ASN A 115 7.55 -19.32 -8.57
N GLU A 116 7.74 -18.40 -7.65
CA GLU A 116 7.49 -18.59 -6.22
C GLU A 116 6.17 -17.99 -5.78
N LYS A 117 5.41 -17.40 -6.69
CA LYS A 117 4.20 -16.62 -6.38
C LYS A 117 4.47 -15.59 -5.30
N LYS A 118 5.57 -14.89 -5.43
CA LYS A 118 5.99 -13.86 -4.49
C LYS A 118 5.25 -12.56 -4.76
N VAL A 119 4.74 -11.97 -3.70
CA VAL A 119 4.03 -10.69 -3.74
C VAL A 119 4.65 -9.75 -2.72
N LYS A 120 4.82 -8.50 -3.11
CA LYS A 120 5.26 -7.44 -2.22
C LYS A 120 4.21 -6.34 -2.18
N VAL A 121 3.87 -5.93 -0.97
CA VAL A 121 2.86 -4.90 -0.72
C VAL A 121 3.54 -3.70 -0.09
N TYR A 122 3.21 -2.52 -0.60
CA TYR A 122 3.65 -1.24 -0.05
C TYR A 122 2.43 -0.46 0.38
N ILE A 123 2.45 0.06 1.59
CA ILE A 123 1.36 0.85 2.15
C ILE A 123 1.91 2.19 2.62
N ALA A 124 1.21 3.26 2.27
CA ALA A 124 1.39 4.57 2.88
C ALA A 124 0.04 4.98 3.46
N ALA A 125 0.00 5.33 4.72
CA ALA A 125 -1.25 5.64 5.42
C ALA A 125 -1.15 6.99 6.14
N ALA A 126 -2.26 7.70 6.15
CA ALA A 126 -2.32 8.99 6.82
C ALA A 126 -3.73 9.32 7.33
#